data_50a8b6759edfdea694b8fa5a67fdf65c
#
_entry.id   50a8b6759edfdea694b8fa5a67fdf65c
#
_cell.length_a   1.000
_cell.length_b   1.000
_cell.length_c   1.000
_cell.angle_alpha   90.00
_cell.angle_beta   90.00
_cell.angle_gamma   90.00
#
_symmetry.space_group_name_H-M   'P 1'
#
loop_
_entity.id
_entity.type
_entity.pdbx_description
1 polymer ?
#
loop_
_entity_poly.entity_id
_entity_poly.type
_entity_poly.pdbx_seq_one_letter_code
_entity_poly.pdbx_strand_id
1 'polypeptide(L)'
;MKFEVVNEKEFLNPYHRKKPILETELNEFIKALKDYKTNLENNFKNNEDSLVANALSKFFENLNFECEVKSIHKGNSGIDLALKKERLTQVIIEAKLPGSKEFFSPNKPNCKALHECILYYLRERKALNSSLKHIIITNFYSFFIFKADLFEEFFNKNKNFKEAFENFESRNSVFKGNTDEIYKEFEKILNTNCNFQSGLKGLFVDLKPILEQDKLSFSKLKPLFKIFSKDCLLSEFNPNDANSLNNAFYKELLYILGLCESKQNSKLIIAKSQESKEEQGTFYTAINSKLKEENFETILKLLILWLNRILFLKLIESNLVRFNDD
;
A
#
# COMPACT_ATOMS: atom_id res chain seq x y z
N MET A 1 -21.59 -8.87 -13.14
CA MET A 1 -20.37 -8.94 -12.32
C MET A 1 -20.73 -9.30 -10.88
N LYS A 2 -19.94 -10.13 -10.20
CA LYS A 2 -20.08 -10.43 -8.76
C LYS A 2 -18.97 -9.71 -7.98
N PHE A 3 -19.23 -9.42 -6.72
CA PHE A 3 -18.23 -8.92 -5.78
C PHE A 3 -18.04 -9.94 -4.65
N GLU A 4 -16.78 -10.18 -4.31
CA GLU A 4 -16.39 -11.09 -3.24
C GLU A 4 -15.63 -10.31 -2.17
N VAL A 5 -16.13 -10.35 -0.94
CA VAL A 5 -15.45 -9.71 0.19
C VAL A 5 -14.32 -10.64 0.64
N VAL A 6 -13.10 -10.14 0.59
CA VAL A 6 -11.95 -10.81 1.20
C VAL A 6 -11.81 -10.40 2.66
N ASN A 7 -11.36 -11.32 3.50
CA ASN A 7 -11.09 -11.00 4.89
C ASN A 7 -9.73 -10.28 5.06
N GLU A 8 -9.54 -9.64 6.22
CA GLU A 8 -8.32 -8.88 6.51
C GLU A 8 -7.05 -9.75 6.48
N LYS A 9 -7.14 -11.03 6.85
CA LYS A 9 -6.00 -11.95 6.86
C LYS A 9 -5.52 -12.27 5.45
N GLU A 10 -6.43 -12.36 4.50
CA GLU A 10 -6.14 -12.58 3.09
C GLU A 10 -5.65 -11.29 2.41
N PHE A 11 -6.21 -10.13 2.81
CA PHE A 11 -5.87 -8.85 2.22
C PHE A 11 -4.49 -8.34 2.67
N LEU A 12 -4.21 -8.42 3.98
CA LEU A 12 -2.97 -7.94 4.58
C LEU A 12 -1.84 -8.97 4.39
N ASN A 13 -0.65 -8.46 4.11
CA ASN A 13 0.56 -9.29 4.13
C ASN A 13 0.75 -9.91 5.52
N PRO A 14 1.01 -11.24 5.66
CA PRO A 14 1.16 -11.92 6.95
C PRO A 14 2.22 -11.29 7.86
N TYR A 15 3.35 -10.86 7.32
CA TYR A 15 4.41 -10.22 8.10
C TYR A 15 3.98 -8.83 8.60
N HIS A 16 3.35 -8.03 7.73
CA HIS A 16 2.79 -6.75 8.13
C HIS A 16 1.74 -6.92 9.23
N ARG A 17 0.87 -7.91 9.11
CA ARG A 17 -0.14 -8.24 10.12
C ARG A 17 0.47 -8.57 11.48
N LYS A 18 1.61 -9.30 11.51
CA LYS A 18 2.33 -9.70 12.73
C LYS A 18 3.23 -8.60 13.29
N LYS A 19 3.64 -7.61 12.48
CA LYS A 19 4.50 -6.49 12.93
C LYS A 19 3.88 -5.82 14.17
N PRO A 20 4.62 -5.65 15.27
CA PRO A 20 4.12 -4.95 16.45
C PRO A 20 3.75 -3.51 16.09
N ILE A 21 2.76 -2.96 16.79
CA ILE A 21 2.34 -1.56 16.67
C ILE A 21 2.87 -0.85 17.91
N LEU A 22 3.57 0.26 17.72
CA LEU A 22 4.00 1.11 18.82
C LEU A 22 2.78 1.83 19.44
N GLU A 23 2.81 2.01 20.74
CA GLU A 23 1.73 2.69 21.47
C GLU A 23 1.53 4.12 20.97
N THR A 24 2.60 4.81 20.62
CA THR A 24 2.57 6.15 20.02
C THR A 24 1.82 6.16 18.70
N GLU A 25 2.12 5.23 17.78
CA GLU A 25 1.45 5.10 16.49
C GLU A 25 -0.05 4.81 16.65
N LEU A 26 -0.40 3.94 17.61
CA LEU A 26 -1.78 3.62 17.88
C LEU A 26 -2.55 4.83 18.44
N ASN A 27 -1.93 5.59 19.34
CA ASN A 27 -2.53 6.80 19.91
C ASN A 27 -2.75 7.88 18.86
N GLU A 28 -1.82 8.06 17.92
CA GLU A 28 -1.97 8.94 16.76
C GLU A 28 -3.14 8.50 15.87
N PHE A 29 -3.27 7.21 15.61
CA PHE A 29 -4.39 6.66 14.84
C PHE A 29 -5.74 6.88 15.53
N ILE A 30 -5.82 6.66 16.85
CA ILE A 30 -7.03 6.94 17.64
C ILE A 30 -7.40 8.42 17.57
N LYS A 31 -6.42 9.31 17.65
CA LYS A 31 -6.63 10.74 17.49
C LYS A 31 -7.18 11.07 16.11
N ALA A 32 -6.56 10.53 15.06
CA ALA A 32 -7.02 10.72 13.68
C ALA A 32 -8.46 10.25 13.47
N LEU A 33 -8.87 9.11 14.06
CA LEU A 33 -10.26 8.64 14.01
C LEU A 33 -11.24 9.57 14.76
N LYS A 34 -10.85 10.12 15.91
CA LYS A 34 -11.69 11.08 16.65
C LYS A 34 -11.86 12.38 15.88
N ASP A 35 -10.77 12.91 15.32
CA ASP A 35 -10.79 14.11 14.49
C ASP A 35 -11.64 13.88 13.23
N TYR A 36 -11.53 12.67 12.62
CA TYR A 36 -12.35 12.29 11.48
C TYR A 36 -13.84 12.29 11.82
N LYS A 37 -14.23 11.67 12.94
CA LYS A 37 -15.63 11.71 13.44
C LYS A 37 -16.12 13.15 13.58
N THR A 38 -15.37 13.99 14.27
CA THR A 38 -15.73 15.41 14.49
C THR A 38 -15.88 16.16 13.17
N ASN A 39 -14.97 15.92 12.23
CA ASN A 39 -15.01 16.56 10.92
C ASN A 39 -16.20 16.07 10.08
N LEU A 40 -16.59 14.80 10.16
CA LEU A 40 -17.80 14.28 9.52
C LEU A 40 -19.06 14.94 10.10
N GLU A 41 -19.19 15.01 11.43
CA GLU A 41 -20.33 15.60 12.11
C GLU A 41 -20.48 17.10 11.77
N ASN A 42 -19.39 17.84 11.74
CA ASN A 42 -19.38 19.26 11.41
C ASN A 42 -19.72 19.57 9.94
N ASN A 43 -19.44 18.65 9.03
CA ASN A 43 -19.61 18.84 7.59
C ASN A 43 -20.75 17.98 7.00
N PHE A 44 -21.50 17.25 7.81
CA PHE A 44 -22.51 16.28 7.34
C PHE A 44 -23.61 16.89 6.45
N LYS A 45 -23.94 18.17 6.67
CA LYS A 45 -24.95 18.90 5.85
C LYS A 45 -24.39 19.50 4.56
N ASN A 46 -23.10 19.39 4.36
CA ASN A 46 -22.41 19.94 3.20
C ASN A 46 -22.46 18.95 2.01
N ASN A 47 -21.98 19.42 0.87
CA ASN A 47 -21.85 18.58 -0.33
C ASN A 47 -20.68 17.59 -0.19
N GLU A 48 -20.62 16.63 -1.12
CA GLU A 48 -19.59 15.60 -1.21
C GLU A 48 -18.18 16.16 -1.22
N ASP A 49 -17.93 17.20 -2.03
CA ASP A 49 -16.62 17.86 -2.15
C ASP A 49 -16.11 18.41 -0.81
N SER A 50 -17.03 18.99 -0.02
CA SER A 50 -16.71 19.52 1.30
C SER A 50 -16.34 18.42 2.29
N LEU A 51 -17.03 17.27 2.24
CA LEU A 51 -16.71 16.11 3.07
C LEU A 51 -15.36 15.50 2.65
N VAL A 52 -15.08 15.42 1.36
CA VAL A 52 -13.78 14.96 0.87
C VAL A 52 -12.65 15.86 1.38
N ALA A 53 -12.78 17.18 1.21
CA ALA A 53 -11.73 18.12 1.60
C ALA A 53 -11.56 18.26 3.12
N ASN A 54 -12.67 18.33 3.88
CA ASN A 54 -12.63 18.68 5.30
C ASN A 54 -12.66 17.48 6.26
N ALA A 55 -13.03 16.29 5.80
CA ALA A 55 -13.02 15.10 6.63
C ALA A 55 -12.06 14.02 6.06
N LEU A 56 -12.29 13.56 4.83
CA LEU A 56 -11.56 12.41 4.28
C LEU A 56 -10.08 12.74 4.03
N SER A 57 -9.77 13.88 3.39
CA SER A 57 -8.39 14.32 3.16
C SER A 57 -7.65 14.50 4.48
N LYS A 58 -8.26 15.20 5.45
CA LYS A 58 -7.66 15.43 6.78
C LYS A 58 -7.42 14.14 7.55
N PHE A 59 -8.29 13.14 7.38
CA PHE A 59 -8.06 11.82 7.98
C PHE A 59 -6.76 11.19 7.47
N PHE A 60 -6.56 11.16 6.16
CA PHE A 60 -5.35 10.61 5.58
C PHE A 60 -4.12 11.49 5.82
N GLU A 61 -4.25 12.82 5.85
CA GLU A 61 -3.18 13.74 6.23
C GLU A 61 -2.72 13.50 7.68
N ASN A 62 -3.65 13.28 8.61
CA ASN A 62 -3.34 12.92 10.00
C ASN A 62 -2.64 11.56 10.12
N LEU A 63 -2.76 10.70 9.12
CA LEU A 63 -2.01 9.45 8.98
C LEU A 63 -0.72 9.62 8.16
N ASN A 64 -0.29 10.87 7.96
CA ASN A 64 0.93 11.26 7.24
C ASN A 64 0.94 10.92 5.74
N PHE A 65 -0.22 10.75 5.08
CA PHE A 65 -0.28 10.63 3.63
C PHE A 65 -0.17 12.00 2.96
N GLU A 66 0.41 12.03 1.75
CA GLU A 66 0.34 13.17 0.85
C GLU A 66 -0.99 13.08 0.08
N CYS A 67 -1.88 14.07 0.29
CA CYS A 67 -3.23 14.09 -0.24
C CYS A 67 -3.40 15.16 -1.31
N GLU A 68 -4.10 14.84 -2.41
CA GLU A 68 -4.53 15.80 -3.41
C GLU A 68 -6.03 15.63 -3.66
N VAL A 69 -6.79 16.67 -3.27
CA VAL A 69 -8.24 16.72 -3.49
C VAL A 69 -8.52 17.20 -4.92
N LYS A 70 -9.45 16.53 -5.61
CA LYS A 70 -9.82 16.81 -7.00
C LYS A 70 -8.63 16.84 -7.95
N SER A 71 -7.89 15.74 -7.98
CA SER A 71 -6.82 15.56 -8.94
C SER A 71 -7.39 15.44 -10.36
N ILE A 72 -7.32 16.54 -11.10
CA ILE A 72 -7.93 16.66 -12.44
C ILE A 72 -6.95 16.17 -13.50
N HIS A 73 -7.28 15.09 -14.20
CA HIS A 73 -6.48 14.61 -15.31
C HIS A 73 -6.85 15.24 -16.65
N LYS A 74 -8.15 15.41 -16.93
CA LYS A 74 -8.64 15.94 -18.22
C LYS A 74 -10.11 16.32 -18.11
N GLY A 75 -10.45 17.53 -18.53
CA GLY A 75 -11.83 18.01 -18.49
C GLY A 75 -12.32 18.32 -17.07
N ASN A 76 -13.62 18.10 -16.79
CA ASN A 76 -14.24 18.40 -15.50
C ASN A 76 -14.29 17.19 -14.56
N SER A 77 -13.79 16.00 -14.97
CA SER A 77 -13.77 14.81 -14.13
C SER A 77 -12.40 14.59 -13.52
N GLY A 78 -12.34 14.47 -12.23
CA GLY A 78 -11.11 14.25 -11.46
C GLY A 78 -11.33 13.27 -10.34
N ILE A 79 -10.24 12.67 -9.85
CA ILE A 79 -10.24 11.81 -8.67
C ILE A 79 -10.63 12.66 -7.47
N ASP A 80 -11.61 12.23 -6.68
CA ASP A 80 -12.07 12.98 -5.51
C ASP A 80 -10.93 13.20 -4.50
N LEU A 81 -10.17 12.14 -4.21
CA LEU A 81 -8.98 12.20 -3.38
C LEU A 81 -7.92 11.23 -3.90
N ALA A 82 -6.74 11.73 -4.19
CA ALA A 82 -5.56 10.92 -4.53
C ALA A 82 -4.57 10.91 -3.36
N LEU A 83 -4.10 9.71 -2.96
CA LEU A 83 -2.94 9.61 -2.07
C LEU A 83 -1.70 9.45 -2.95
N LYS A 84 -0.72 10.32 -2.73
CA LYS A 84 0.48 10.41 -3.55
C LYS A 84 1.74 9.97 -2.81
N LYS A 85 2.72 9.58 -3.60
CA LYS A 85 4.11 9.42 -3.17
C LYS A 85 5.00 9.85 -4.34
N GLU A 86 5.99 10.69 -4.06
CA GLU A 86 6.91 11.20 -5.11
C GLU A 86 6.16 11.84 -6.29
N ARG A 87 5.10 12.57 -6.01
CA ARG A 87 4.19 13.22 -6.97
C ARG A 87 3.35 12.28 -7.83
N LEU A 88 3.48 10.96 -7.67
CA LEU A 88 2.69 9.96 -8.40
C LEU A 88 1.49 9.50 -7.56
N THR A 89 0.33 9.37 -8.19
CA THR A 89 -0.86 8.78 -7.56
C THR A 89 -0.59 7.32 -7.24
N GLN A 90 -0.72 6.96 -5.96
CA GLN A 90 -0.59 5.58 -5.48
C GLN A 90 -1.94 4.97 -5.15
N VAL A 91 -2.90 5.79 -4.67
CA VAL A 91 -4.24 5.35 -4.33
C VAL A 91 -5.26 6.32 -4.93
N ILE A 92 -6.24 5.77 -5.62
CA ILE A 92 -7.41 6.48 -6.11
C ILE A 92 -8.53 6.29 -5.10
N ILE A 93 -9.15 7.36 -4.65
CA ILE A 93 -10.30 7.32 -3.74
C ILE A 93 -11.47 8.05 -4.40
N GLU A 94 -12.56 7.33 -4.58
CA GLU A 94 -13.85 7.85 -5.04
C GLU A 94 -14.83 7.86 -3.86
N ALA A 95 -15.45 8.98 -3.64
CA ALA A 95 -16.39 9.18 -2.54
C ALA A 95 -17.81 9.39 -3.06
N LYS A 96 -18.79 8.93 -2.32
CA LYS A 96 -20.21 9.21 -2.57
C LYS A 96 -20.89 9.53 -1.26
N LEU A 97 -21.86 10.43 -1.27
CA LEU A 97 -22.63 10.75 -0.07
C LEU A 97 -23.29 9.49 0.52
N PRO A 98 -23.41 9.41 1.84
CA PRO A 98 -24.15 8.33 2.50
C PRO A 98 -25.58 8.23 1.96
N GLY A 99 -26.00 7.02 1.57
CA GLY A 99 -27.31 6.77 0.97
C GLY A 99 -27.41 7.05 -0.53
N SER A 100 -26.34 7.46 -1.20
CA SER A 100 -26.30 7.62 -2.64
C SER A 100 -26.56 6.30 -3.37
N LYS A 101 -27.41 6.33 -4.40
CA LYS A 101 -27.66 5.18 -5.27
C LYS A 101 -26.47 4.86 -6.21
N GLU A 102 -25.54 5.78 -6.31
CA GLU A 102 -24.31 5.66 -7.10
C GLU A 102 -23.18 4.96 -6.36
N PHE A 103 -23.35 4.75 -5.04
CA PHE A 103 -22.38 4.08 -4.19
C PHE A 103 -22.30 2.58 -4.46
N PHE A 104 -21.10 2.04 -4.32
CA PHE A 104 -20.80 0.61 -4.48
C PHE A 104 -21.43 -0.23 -3.35
N SER A 105 -21.99 -1.37 -3.70
CA SER A 105 -22.40 -2.36 -2.71
C SER A 105 -22.19 -3.79 -3.25
N PRO A 106 -22.03 -4.79 -2.38
CA PRO A 106 -21.87 -6.18 -2.79
C PRO A 106 -23.02 -6.69 -3.67
N ASN A 107 -24.25 -6.22 -3.43
CA ASN A 107 -25.43 -6.61 -4.18
C ASN A 107 -25.60 -5.82 -5.49
N LYS A 108 -24.97 -4.65 -5.60
CA LYS A 108 -24.98 -3.77 -6.77
C LYS A 108 -23.57 -3.25 -7.05
N PRO A 109 -22.63 -4.12 -7.46
CA PRO A 109 -21.25 -3.70 -7.72
C PRO A 109 -21.12 -2.88 -9.01
N ASN A 110 -21.99 -3.10 -10.02
CA ASN A 110 -22.04 -2.30 -11.24
C ASN A 110 -22.74 -0.97 -10.94
N CYS A 111 -21.99 0.06 -10.63
CA CYS A 111 -22.46 1.37 -10.20
C CYS A 111 -21.52 2.47 -10.70
N LYS A 112 -21.99 3.72 -10.65
CA LYS A 112 -21.25 4.87 -11.18
C LYS A 112 -19.90 5.04 -10.47
N ALA A 113 -19.83 4.91 -9.15
CA ALA A 113 -18.56 5.02 -8.41
C ALA A 113 -17.49 4.04 -8.92
N LEU A 114 -17.87 2.81 -9.29
CA LEU A 114 -16.93 1.87 -9.90
C LEU A 114 -16.52 2.31 -11.32
N HIS A 115 -17.47 2.83 -12.12
CA HIS A 115 -17.15 3.31 -13.47
C HIS A 115 -16.17 4.50 -13.44
N GLU A 116 -16.33 5.41 -12.49
CA GLU A 116 -15.41 6.51 -12.22
C GLU A 116 -14.01 6.00 -11.88
N CYS A 117 -13.92 5.07 -10.95
CA CYS A 117 -12.66 4.42 -10.60
C CYS A 117 -11.99 3.72 -11.79
N ILE A 118 -12.76 3.03 -12.65
CA ILE A 118 -12.24 2.39 -13.86
C ILE A 118 -11.66 3.44 -14.81
N LEU A 119 -12.39 4.53 -15.05
CA LEU A 119 -11.95 5.62 -15.93
C LEU A 119 -10.65 6.25 -15.41
N TYR A 120 -10.58 6.57 -14.12
CA TYR A 120 -9.38 7.17 -13.51
C TYR A 120 -8.19 6.21 -13.56
N TYR A 121 -8.42 4.93 -13.28
CA TYR A 121 -7.37 3.91 -13.39
C TYR A 121 -6.81 3.84 -14.81
N LEU A 122 -7.66 3.77 -15.84
CA LEU A 122 -7.24 3.71 -17.23
C LEU A 122 -6.50 4.99 -17.67
N ARG A 123 -6.90 6.17 -17.17
CA ARG A 123 -6.21 7.44 -17.41
C ARG A 123 -4.82 7.47 -16.80
N GLU A 124 -4.68 7.04 -15.54
CA GLU A 124 -3.38 6.91 -14.87
C GLU A 124 -2.46 5.96 -15.66
N ARG A 125 -2.98 4.81 -16.09
CA ARG A 125 -2.20 3.85 -16.90
C ARG A 125 -1.80 4.44 -18.26
N LYS A 126 -2.68 5.21 -18.92
CA LYS A 126 -2.36 5.95 -20.14
C LYS A 126 -1.29 7.03 -19.92
N ALA A 127 -1.29 7.66 -18.76
CA ALA A 127 -0.26 8.60 -18.34
C ALA A 127 1.05 7.91 -17.88
N LEU A 128 1.19 6.60 -18.12
CA LEU A 128 2.34 5.77 -17.74
C LEU A 128 2.58 5.66 -16.22
N ASN A 129 1.59 5.97 -15.40
CA ASN A 129 1.68 5.74 -13.97
C ASN A 129 1.53 4.24 -13.66
N SER A 130 2.62 3.58 -13.37
CA SER A 130 2.67 2.18 -12.92
C SER A 130 2.66 2.03 -11.40
N SER A 131 2.61 3.14 -10.67
CA SER A 131 2.78 3.17 -9.21
C SER A 131 1.50 2.94 -8.42
N LEU A 132 0.33 2.86 -9.09
CA LEU A 132 -0.94 2.61 -8.43
C LEU A 132 -0.91 1.30 -7.62
N LYS A 133 -1.37 1.38 -6.36
CA LYS A 133 -1.41 0.26 -5.42
C LYS A 133 -2.82 -0.15 -5.06
N HIS A 134 -3.69 0.83 -4.75
CA HIS A 134 -5.06 0.55 -4.34
C HIS A 134 -6.05 1.53 -4.96
N ILE A 135 -7.29 1.05 -5.06
CA ILE A 135 -8.47 1.85 -5.40
C ILE A 135 -9.45 1.71 -4.24
N ILE A 136 -10.00 2.82 -3.78
CA ILE A 136 -10.93 2.88 -2.67
C ILE A 136 -12.22 3.53 -3.12
N ILE A 137 -13.36 2.91 -2.82
CA ILE A 137 -14.68 3.51 -2.96
C ILE A 137 -15.27 3.67 -1.57
N THR A 138 -15.67 4.88 -1.19
CA THR A 138 -16.16 5.16 0.15
C THR A 138 -17.42 6.02 0.16
N ASN A 139 -18.24 5.83 1.21
CA ASN A 139 -19.30 6.76 1.57
C ASN A 139 -18.99 7.46 2.90
N PHE A 140 -17.71 7.62 3.21
CA PHE A 140 -17.15 8.16 4.45
C PHE A 140 -17.24 7.24 5.67
N TYR A 141 -18.15 6.29 5.69
CA TYR A 141 -18.31 5.30 6.77
C TYR A 141 -17.87 3.90 6.33
N SER A 142 -18.23 3.53 5.12
CA SER A 142 -17.92 2.23 4.51
C SER A 142 -16.85 2.40 3.43
N PHE A 143 -15.82 1.56 3.48
CA PHE A 143 -14.69 1.58 2.56
C PHE A 143 -14.59 0.23 1.85
N PHE A 144 -14.62 0.25 0.53
CA PHE A 144 -14.29 -0.89 -0.32
C PHE A 144 -12.90 -0.65 -0.91
N ILE A 145 -11.95 -1.51 -0.56
CA ILE A 145 -10.54 -1.35 -0.92
C ILE A 145 -10.14 -2.47 -1.87
N PHE A 146 -9.69 -2.11 -3.06
CA PHE A 146 -9.28 -3.02 -4.12
C PHE A 146 -7.78 -2.86 -4.38
N LYS A 147 -7.10 -3.98 -4.65
CA LYS A 147 -5.72 -3.95 -5.14
C LYS A 147 -5.70 -3.49 -6.60
N ALA A 148 -4.75 -2.63 -6.97
CA ALA A 148 -4.62 -2.11 -8.32
C ALA A 148 -4.37 -3.23 -9.36
N ASP A 149 -3.72 -4.33 -8.96
CA ASP A 149 -3.50 -5.49 -9.84
C ASP A 149 -4.81 -6.10 -10.35
N LEU A 150 -5.89 -6.04 -9.55
CA LEU A 150 -7.20 -6.50 -9.99
C LEU A 150 -7.78 -5.58 -11.08
N PHE A 151 -7.60 -4.27 -10.94
CA PHE A 151 -8.01 -3.32 -11.97
C PHE A 151 -7.19 -3.49 -13.25
N GLU A 152 -5.90 -3.82 -13.13
CA GLU A 152 -5.07 -4.17 -14.28
C GLU A 152 -5.63 -5.38 -15.04
N GLU A 153 -5.92 -6.47 -14.32
CA GLU A 153 -6.42 -7.72 -14.92
C GLU A 153 -7.84 -7.59 -15.49
N PHE A 154 -8.75 -6.99 -14.71
CA PHE A 154 -10.16 -6.93 -15.10
C PHE A 154 -10.47 -5.86 -16.14
N PHE A 155 -9.77 -4.72 -16.11
CA PHE A 155 -10.13 -3.56 -16.91
C PHE A 155 -9.06 -3.15 -17.92
N ASN A 156 -7.79 -2.98 -17.52
CA ASN A 156 -6.76 -2.49 -18.44
C ASN A 156 -6.32 -3.55 -19.46
N LYS A 157 -6.22 -4.82 -19.05
CA LYS A 157 -5.94 -5.93 -19.98
C LYS A 157 -7.17 -6.40 -20.76
N ASN A 158 -8.36 -5.98 -20.38
CA ASN A 158 -9.59 -6.35 -21.06
C ASN A 158 -9.79 -5.52 -22.31
N LYS A 159 -9.85 -6.19 -23.48
CA LYS A 159 -9.94 -5.57 -24.79
C LYS A 159 -11.15 -4.63 -24.92
N ASN A 160 -12.33 -5.03 -24.40
CA ASN A 160 -13.55 -4.25 -24.53
C ASN A 160 -13.47 -2.93 -23.77
N PHE A 161 -12.92 -2.94 -22.53
CA PHE A 161 -12.72 -1.72 -21.76
C PHE A 161 -11.68 -0.82 -22.40
N LYS A 162 -10.60 -1.40 -22.90
CA LYS A 162 -9.54 -0.63 -23.57
C LYS A 162 -10.04 0.05 -24.84
N GLU A 163 -10.76 -0.67 -25.69
CA GLU A 163 -11.37 -0.11 -26.91
C GLU A 163 -12.40 0.99 -26.58
N ALA A 164 -13.28 0.75 -25.60
CA ALA A 164 -14.24 1.76 -25.16
C ALA A 164 -13.54 3.03 -24.65
N PHE A 165 -12.49 2.87 -23.85
CA PHE A 165 -11.70 3.97 -23.32
C PHE A 165 -10.94 4.73 -24.42
N GLU A 166 -10.27 4.05 -25.33
CA GLU A 166 -9.53 4.67 -26.44
C GLU A 166 -10.48 5.45 -27.37
N ASN A 167 -11.63 4.87 -27.69
CA ASN A 167 -12.68 5.53 -28.48
C ASN A 167 -13.22 6.77 -27.79
N PHE A 168 -13.48 6.70 -26.48
CA PHE A 168 -13.93 7.84 -25.69
C PHE A 168 -12.88 8.94 -25.63
N GLU A 169 -11.63 8.62 -25.32
CA GLU A 169 -10.55 9.60 -25.22
C GLU A 169 -10.23 10.27 -26.56
N SER A 170 -10.34 9.57 -27.69
CA SER A 170 -10.15 10.13 -29.03
C SER A 170 -11.24 11.14 -29.37
N ARG A 171 -12.50 10.86 -29.06
CA ARG A 171 -13.65 11.78 -29.27
C ARG A 171 -13.58 12.96 -28.31
N ASN A 172 -13.20 12.74 -27.05
CA ASN A 172 -13.13 13.78 -26.03
C ASN A 172 -12.10 14.87 -26.35
N SER A 173 -11.06 14.54 -27.13
CA SER A 173 -10.09 15.53 -27.62
C SER A 173 -10.71 16.58 -28.53
N VAL A 174 -11.82 16.25 -29.22
CA VAL A 174 -12.51 17.12 -30.19
C VAL A 174 -13.72 17.83 -29.59
N PHE A 175 -14.46 17.18 -28.69
CA PHE A 175 -15.81 17.63 -28.28
C PHE A 175 -15.96 18.04 -26.81
N LYS A 176 -14.90 17.99 -25.93
CA LYS A 176 -15.03 18.16 -24.47
C LYS A 176 -16.18 17.29 -23.92
N GLY A 177 -16.16 16.00 -24.26
CA GLY A 177 -17.27 15.09 -24.09
C GLY A 177 -17.67 14.85 -22.64
N ASN A 178 -18.96 14.63 -22.45
CA ASN A 178 -19.59 14.20 -21.20
C ASN A 178 -19.13 12.77 -20.84
N THR A 179 -18.66 12.57 -19.62
CA THR A 179 -18.24 11.25 -19.11
C THR A 179 -19.37 10.24 -18.98
N ASP A 180 -20.63 10.66 -19.04
CA ASP A 180 -21.79 9.75 -18.94
C ASP A 180 -21.84 8.70 -20.07
N GLU A 181 -21.27 9.01 -21.25
CA GLU A 181 -21.22 8.05 -22.36
C GLU A 181 -20.32 6.86 -22.03
N ILE A 182 -19.11 7.13 -21.51
CA ILE A 182 -18.18 6.06 -21.16
C ILE A 182 -18.68 5.23 -19.98
N TYR A 183 -19.37 5.86 -19.01
CA TYR A 183 -19.96 5.13 -17.87
C TYR A 183 -21.06 4.17 -18.33
N LYS A 184 -21.93 4.57 -19.25
CA LYS A 184 -22.95 3.69 -19.86
C LYS A 184 -22.31 2.53 -20.63
N GLU A 185 -21.19 2.78 -21.30
CA GLU A 185 -20.48 1.73 -22.02
C GLU A 185 -19.82 0.74 -21.05
N PHE A 186 -19.19 1.22 -19.96
CA PHE A 186 -18.67 0.35 -18.90
C PHE A 186 -19.79 -0.47 -18.26
N GLU A 187 -20.93 0.14 -17.97
CA GLU A 187 -22.11 -0.56 -17.44
C GLU A 187 -22.55 -1.71 -18.34
N LYS A 188 -22.61 -1.50 -19.65
CA LYS A 188 -22.97 -2.55 -20.63
C LYS A 188 -21.94 -3.67 -20.64
N ILE A 189 -20.63 -3.32 -20.70
CA ILE A 189 -19.55 -4.32 -20.70
C ILE A 189 -19.61 -5.18 -19.43
N LEU A 190 -19.82 -4.56 -18.26
CA LEU A 190 -19.95 -5.27 -16.99
C LEU A 190 -21.16 -6.20 -16.92
N ASN A 191 -22.25 -5.85 -17.60
CA ASN A 191 -23.46 -6.66 -17.65
C ASN A 191 -23.37 -7.83 -18.65
N THR A 192 -22.65 -7.64 -19.77
CA THR A 192 -22.61 -8.61 -20.87
C THR A 192 -21.44 -9.58 -20.81
N ASN A 193 -20.35 -9.24 -20.11
CA ASN A 193 -19.14 -10.03 -20.14
C ASN A 193 -19.16 -11.15 -19.10
N CYS A 194 -19.32 -12.41 -19.56
CA CYS A 194 -19.31 -13.60 -18.73
C CYS A 194 -17.96 -13.86 -18.03
N ASN A 195 -16.87 -13.22 -18.46
CA ASN A 195 -15.54 -13.39 -17.88
C ASN A 195 -15.38 -12.83 -16.45
N PHE A 196 -16.39 -12.08 -15.96
CA PHE A 196 -16.44 -11.62 -14.56
C PHE A 196 -17.08 -12.65 -13.60
N GLN A 197 -17.12 -13.93 -13.97
CA GLN A 197 -17.66 -14.99 -13.09
C GLN A 197 -16.81 -15.18 -11.81
N SER A 198 -15.50 -14.90 -11.88
CA SER A 198 -14.59 -14.97 -10.73
C SER A 198 -14.79 -13.87 -9.68
N GLY A 199 -15.66 -12.88 -9.95
CA GLY A 199 -15.94 -11.77 -9.03
C GLY A 199 -14.79 -10.78 -8.84
N LEU A 200 -15.12 -9.50 -8.66
CA LEU A 200 -14.17 -8.50 -8.23
C LEU A 200 -13.94 -8.69 -6.72
N LYS A 201 -12.70 -8.96 -6.31
CA LYS A 201 -12.34 -9.16 -4.90
C LYS A 201 -11.93 -7.85 -4.26
N GLY A 202 -12.39 -7.60 -3.02
CA GLY A 202 -12.01 -6.40 -2.28
C GLY A 202 -12.25 -6.54 -0.79
N LEU A 203 -11.48 -5.78 -0.01
CA LEU A 203 -11.68 -5.68 1.43
C LEU A 203 -12.84 -4.70 1.71
N PHE A 204 -13.73 -5.08 2.60
CA PHE A 204 -14.75 -4.19 3.14
C PHE A 204 -14.42 -3.78 4.57
N VAL A 205 -14.45 -2.48 4.83
CA VAL A 205 -14.24 -1.90 6.16
C VAL A 205 -15.44 -1.01 6.48
N ASP A 206 -16.10 -1.27 7.60
CA ASP A 206 -17.14 -0.41 8.14
C ASP A 206 -16.61 0.33 9.37
N LEU A 207 -16.41 1.65 9.23
CA LEU A 207 -15.96 2.52 10.32
C LEU A 207 -17.12 2.99 11.21
N LYS A 208 -18.38 2.93 10.75
CA LYS A 208 -19.52 3.47 11.50
C LYS A 208 -19.60 2.92 12.93
N PRO A 209 -19.55 1.57 13.17
CA PRO A 209 -19.59 1.03 14.51
C PRO A 209 -18.39 1.44 15.39
N ILE A 210 -17.28 1.80 14.75
CA ILE A 210 -16.07 2.24 15.47
C ILE A 210 -16.19 3.71 15.87
N LEU A 211 -16.66 4.55 14.95
CA LEU A 211 -16.83 5.98 15.21
C LEU A 211 -17.94 6.26 16.25
N GLU A 212 -18.92 5.39 16.39
CA GLU A 212 -20.01 5.50 17.37
C GLU A 212 -19.61 5.05 18.80
N GLN A 213 -18.45 4.40 18.97
CA GLN A 213 -17.99 3.91 20.29
C GLN A 213 -17.16 4.98 21.03
N ASP A 214 -17.44 5.19 22.31
CA ASP A 214 -16.64 6.08 23.16
C ASP A 214 -15.31 5.47 23.59
N LYS A 215 -15.29 4.13 23.78
CA LYS A 215 -14.08 3.38 24.12
C LYS A 215 -13.77 2.36 23.05
N LEU A 216 -12.66 2.55 22.36
CA LEU A 216 -12.21 1.69 21.31
C LEU A 216 -11.36 0.53 21.86
N SER A 217 -11.76 -0.69 21.54
CA SER A 217 -10.99 -1.90 21.92
C SER A 217 -9.76 -2.03 21.01
N PHE A 218 -8.59 -2.33 21.61
CA PHE A 218 -7.34 -2.58 20.89
C PHE A 218 -7.47 -3.65 19.81
N SER A 219 -8.22 -4.72 20.10
CA SER A 219 -8.43 -5.83 19.15
C SER A 219 -9.14 -5.38 17.86
N LYS A 220 -10.04 -4.40 17.94
CA LYS A 220 -10.74 -3.82 16.78
C LYS A 220 -9.89 -2.76 16.06
N LEU A 221 -9.06 -2.03 16.79
CA LEU A 221 -8.22 -0.96 16.24
C LEU A 221 -7.00 -1.50 15.48
N LYS A 222 -6.40 -2.59 15.96
CA LYS A 222 -5.20 -3.17 15.35
C LYS A 222 -5.36 -3.49 13.86
N PRO A 223 -6.42 -4.19 13.41
CA PRO A 223 -6.63 -4.43 11.98
C PRO A 223 -6.82 -3.14 11.19
N LEU A 224 -7.61 -2.19 11.72
CA LEU A 224 -7.86 -0.91 11.05
C LEU A 224 -6.58 -0.09 10.88
N PHE A 225 -5.77 0.02 11.93
CA PHE A 225 -4.46 0.66 11.86
C PHE A 225 -3.60 0.06 10.73
N LYS A 226 -3.56 -1.28 10.65
CA LYS A 226 -2.79 -1.98 9.62
C LYS A 226 -3.32 -1.69 8.22
N ILE A 227 -4.64 -1.70 8.02
CA ILE A 227 -5.28 -1.44 6.73
C ILE A 227 -5.02 0.00 6.27
N PHE A 228 -5.19 0.99 7.15
CA PHE A 228 -5.02 2.40 6.81
C PHE A 228 -3.56 2.91 6.94
N SER A 229 -2.59 2.02 7.14
CA SER A 229 -1.18 2.39 7.18
C SER A 229 -0.57 2.56 5.79
N LYS A 230 0.52 3.32 5.69
CA LYS A 230 1.34 3.42 4.47
C LYS A 230 1.90 2.06 4.05
N ASP A 231 2.30 1.23 5.01
CA ASP A 231 2.77 -0.13 4.78
C ASP A 231 1.78 -0.95 3.95
N CYS A 232 0.46 -0.74 4.15
CA CYS A 232 -0.59 -1.38 3.37
C CYS A 232 -0.96 -0.57 2.13
N LEU A 233 -1.50 0.65 2.30
CA LEU A 233 -2.11 1.39 1.18
C LEU A 233 -1.12 1.83 0.12
N LEU A 234 0.13 2.16 0.49
CA LEU A 234 1.19 2.47 -0.47
C LEU A 234 2.08 1.26 -0.77
N SER A 235 1.75 0.08 -0.19
CA SER A 235 2.55 -1.14 -0.31
C SER A 235 4.03 -0.91 0.07
N GLU A 236 4.27 -0.07 1.10
CA GLU A 236 5.61 0.22 1.57
C GLU A 236 6.20 -0.95 2.36
N PHE A 237 5.32 -1.77 2.98
CA PHE A 237 5.78 -2.98 3.65
C PHE A 237 6.23 -4.01 2.62
N ASN A 238 7.53 -4.23 2.57
CA ASN A 238 8.12 -5.30 1.78
C ASN A 238 8.78 -6.31 2.72
N PRO A 239 8.24 -7.53 2.86
CA PRO A 239 8.87 -8.57 3.69
C PRO A 239 10.25 -8.96 3.18
N ASN A 240 10.55 -8.67 1.91
CA ASN A 240 11.84 -8.87 1.30
C ASN A 240 12.74 -7.63 1.41
N ASP A 241 12.25 -6.53 1.97
CA ASP A 241 13.03 -5.30 2.18
C ASP A 241 14.08 -5.46 3.29
N ALA A 242 13.93 -6.48 4.14
CA ALA A 242 15.03 -6.95 4.97
C ALA A 242 16.24 -7.43 4.12
N ASN A 243 16.04 -7.62 2.81
CA ASN A 243 17.07 -7.92 1.83
C ASN A 243 17.51 -6.69 1.00
N SER A 244 16.89 -5.53 1.16
CA SER A 244 17.44 -4.31 0.60
C SER A 244 18.67 -3.94 1.42
N LEU A 245 19.84 -4.32 0.88
CA LEU A 245 21.16 -3.94 1.37
C LEU A 245 21.31 -2.40 1.23
N ASN A 246 20.59 -1.66 2.08
CA ASN A 246 20.81 -0.23 2.14
C ASN A 246 22.15 0.07 2.84
N ASN A 247 22.70 1.26 2.65
CA ASN A 247 23.99 1.64 3.23
C ASN A 247 24.00 1.56 4.77
N ALA A 248 22.87 1.73 5.44
CA ALA A 248 22.77 1.62 6.90
C ALA A 248 22.93 0.16 7.34
N PHE A 249 22.18 -0.76 6.73
CA PHE A 249 22.30 -2.20 6.99
C PHE A 249 23.73 -2.70 6.69
N TYR A 250 24.31 -2.27 5.56
CA TYR A 250 25.67 -2.65 5.19
C TYR A 250 26.71 -2.21 6.24
N LYS A 251 26.60 -0.98 6.73
CA LYS A 251 27.48 -0.47 7.80
C LYS A 251 27.31 -1.21 9.11
N GLU A 252 26.07 -1.48 9.52
CA GLU A 252 25.79 -2.30 10.73
C GLU A 252 26.31 -3.73 10.59
N LEU A 253 26.14 -4.34 9.40
CA LEU A 253 26.65 -5.67 9.13
C LEU A 253 28.18 -5.72 9.27
N LEU A 254 28.89 -4.75 8.66
CA LEU A 254 30.33 -4.66 8.80
C LEU A 254 30.75 -4.48 10.27
N TYR A 255 30.05 -3.64 11.02
CA TYR A 255 30.29 -3.42 12.44
C TYR A 255 30.12 -4.72 13.26
N ILE A 256 29.02 -5.44 13.10
CA ILE A 256 28.78 -6.73 13.78
C ILE A 256 29.85 -7.76 13.42
N LEU A 257 30.30 -7.77 12.18
CA LEU A 257 31.34 -8.68 11.70
C LEU A 257 32.74 -8.28 12.19
N GLY A 258 32.94 -7.06 12.68
CA GLY A 258 34.26 -6.53 13.05
C GLY A 258 35.11 -6.11 11.83
N LEU A 259 34.45 -5.67 10.79
CA LEU A 259 35.03 -5.28 9.50
C LEU A 259 34.76 -3.78 9.22
N CYS A 260 35.57 -3.20 8.36
CA CYS A 260 35.37 -1.83 7.85
C CYS A 260 35.78 -1.72 6.39
N GLU A 261 35.29 -0.66 5.72
CA GLU A 261 35.79 -0.26 4.41
C GLU A 261 37.07 0.54 4.55
N SER A 262 38.07 0.17 3.79
CA SER A 262 39.36 0.86 3.72
C SER A 262 39.72 1.17 2.27
N LYS A 263 40.40 2.30 2.01
CA LYS A 263 40.91 2.63 0.69
C LYS A 263 42.37 2.20 0.59
N GLN A 264 42.70 1.32 -0.33
CA GLN A 264 44.05 0.92 -0.65
C GLN A 264 44.27 1.08 -2.15
N ASN A 265 45.27 1.86 -2.56
CA ASN A 265 45.58 2.14 -3.97
C ASN A 265 44.33 2.59 -4.79
N SER A 266 43.57 3.55 -4.24
CA SER A 266 42.32 4.07 -4.83
C SER A 266 41.20 3.06 -5.00
N LYS A 267 41.35 1.82 -4.53
CA LYS A 267 40.28 0.78 -4.49
C LYS A 267 39.70 0.66 -3.09
N LEU A 268 38.40 0.50 -3.05
CA LEU A 268 37.68 0.20 -1.82
C LEU A 268 37.86 -1.30 -1.49
N ILE A 269 38.37 -1.60 -0.33
CA ILE A 269 38.56 -2.98 0.15
C ILE A 269 37.92 -3.14 1.54
N ILE A 270 37.57 -4.36 1.87
CA ILE A 270 37.14 -4.73 3.22
C ILE A 270 38.37 -5.09 4.03
N ALA A 271 38.52 -4.49 5.20
CA ALA A 271 39.61 -4.73 6.14
C ALA A 271 39.07 -4.99 7.54
N LYS A 272 39.93 -5.50 8.42
CA LYS A 272 39.62 -5.58 9.84
C LYS A 272 39.41 -4.17 10.40
N SER A 273 38.36 -3.99 11.23
CA SER A 273 38.14 -2.73 11.94
C SER A 273 39.29 -2.44 12.91
N GLN A 274 39.72 -1.18 12.98
CA GLN A 274 40.78 -0.71 13.87
C GLN A 274 40.25 -0.01 15.13
N GLU A 275 38.95 0.10 15.31
CA GLU A 275 38.33 0.80 16.44
C GLU A 275 38.40 -0.06 17.73
N SER A 276 39.09 0.43 18.67
CA SER A 276 40.00 -0.26 19.58
C SER A 276 39.48 -0.70 20.96
N LYS A 277 38.25 -0.47 21.39
CA LYS A 277 37.81 -0.90 22.73
C LYS A 277 36.44 -1.57 22.80
N GLU A 278 35.60 -1.42 21.82
CA GLU A 278 34.29 -2.05 21.78
C GLU A 278 34.24 -3.33 20.91
N GLU A 279 35.41 -3.73 20.39
CA GLU A 279 35.57 -4.92 19.53
C GLU A 279 35.48 -6.27 20.29
N GLN A 280 35.31 -6.25 21.59
CA GLN A 280 35.07 -7.48 22.36
C GLN A 280 33.64 -7.95 22.09
N GLY A 281 33.48 -8.88 21.15
CA GLY A 281 32.19 -9.50 20.85
C GLY A 281 31.82 -9.54 19.37
N THR A 282 32.68 -9.01 18.47
CA THR A 282 32.45 -9.16 17.05
C THR A 282 32.71 -10.60 16.57
N PHE A 283 32.07 -10.96 15.45
CA PHE A 283 32.31 -12.30 14.86
C PHE A 283 33.75 -12.53 14.49
N TYR A 284 34.46 -11.51 14.02
CA TYR A 284 35.89 -11.59 13.70
C TYR A 284 36.72 -11.99 14.96
N THR A 285 36.53 -11.27 16.07
CA THR A 285 37.24 -11.51 17.30
C THR A 285 36.89 -12.89 17.91
N ALA A 286 35.63 -13.31 17.80
CA ALA A 286 35.20 -14.61 18.27
C ALA A 286 35.84 -15.79 17.50
N ILE A 287 35.95 -15.65 16.15
CA ILE A 287 36.62 -16.69 15.33
C ILE A 287 38.13 -16.68 15.59
N ASN A 288 38.75 -15.51 15.60
CA ASN A 288 40.17 -15.35 15.83
C ASN A 288 40.60 -15.97 17.16
N SER A 289 39.86 -15.67 18.23
CA SER A 289 40.16 -16.21 19.59
C SER A 289 39.99 -17.73 19.68
N LYS A 290 38.96 -18.30 18.99
CA LYS A 290 38.71 -19.75 19.04
C LYS A 290 39.70 -20.55 18.21
N LEU A 291 40.04 -20.06 17.03
CA LEU A 291 40.88 -20.80 16.09
C LEU A 291 42.36 -20.45 16.24
N LYS A 292 42.69 -19.36 16.97
CA LYS A 292 44.04 -18.78 17.02
C LYS A 292 44.61 -18.52 15.64
N GLU A 293 43.73 -18.10 14.74
CA GLU A 293 44.06 -17.87 13.32
C GLU A 293 44.32 -16.39 13.12
N GLU A 294 45.49 -16.02 12.63
CA GLU A 294 45.87 -14.63 12.39
C GLU A 294 45.68 -14.19 10.94
N ASN A 295 45.44 -15.14 10.03
CA ASN A 295 45.26 -14.81 8.62
C ASN A 295 43.89 -14.21 8.38
N PHE A 296 43.87 -12.93 7.97
CA PHE A 296 42.64 -12.20 7.68
C PHE A 296 41.78 -12.88 6.62
N GLU A 297 42.38 -13.39 5.54
CA GLU A 297 41.59 -14.03 4.46
C GLU A 297 40.90 -15.33 4.95
N THR A 298 41.56 -16.10 5.80
CA THR A 298 40.97 -17.33 6.38
C THR A 298 39.77 -16.97 7.25
N ILE A 299 39.92 -15.96 8.13
CA ILE A 299 38.82 -15.51 8.98
C ILE A 299 37.69 -14.94 8.15
N LEU A 300 37.98 -14.14 7.11
CA LEU A 300 36.97 -13.57 6.22
C LEU A 300 36.17 -14.66 5.47
N LYS A 301 36.81 -15.71 5.00
CA LYS A 301 36.14 -16.86 4.39
C LYS A 301 35.20 -17.57 5.36
N LEU A 302 35.59 -17.71 6.61
CA LEU A 302 34.77 -18.31 7.66
C LEU A 302 33.58 -17.41 8.02
N LEU A 303 33.78 -16.10 8.10
CA LEU A 303 32.71 -15.11 8.30
C LEU A 303 31.67 -15.20 7.18
N ILE A 304 32.09 -15.23 5.93
CA ILE A 304 31.21 -15.37 4.76
C ILE A 304 30.43 -16.69 4.84
N LEU A 305 31.09 -17.79 5.19
CA LEU A 305 30.45 -19.11 5.32
C LEU A 305 29.36 -19.09 6.40
N TRP A 306 29.64 -18.50 7.56
CA TRP A 306 28.67 -18.36 8.65
C TRP A 306 27.51 -17.46 8.26
N LEU A 307 27.79 -16.32 7.64
CA LEU A 307 26.76 -15.41 7.15
C LEU A 307 25.81 -16.08 6.17
N ASN A 308 26.36 -16.83 5.20
CA ASN A 308 25.56 -17.58 4.25
C ASN A 308 24.66 -18.63 4.94
N ARG A 309 25.14 -19.31 5.97
CA ARG A 309 24.32 -20.24 6.75
C ARG A 309 23.19 -19.56 7.49
N ILE A 310 23.45 -18.42 8.13
CA ILE A 310 22.41 -17.63 8.82
C ILE A 310 21.37 -17.15 7.82
N LEU A 311 21.79 -16.60 6.69
CA LEU A 311 20.88 -16.14 5.64
C LEU A 311 20.05 -17.30 5.07
N PHE A 312 20.63 -18.45 4.85
CA PHE A 312 19.91 -19.63 4.38
C PHE A 312 18.86 -20.11 5.39
N LEU A 313 19.21 -20.16 6.68
CA LEU A 313 18.25 -20.52 7.74
C LEU A 313 17.11 -19.52 7.84
N LYS A 314 17.39 -18.22 7.72
CA LYS A 314 16.37 -17.17 7.67
C LYS A 314 15.46 -17.28 6.46
N LEU A 315 16.00 -17.68 5.33
CA LEU A 315 15.23 -17.90 4.10
C LEU A 315 14.30 -19.12 4.23
N ILE A 316 14.77 -20.20 4.86
CA ILE A 316 13.94 -21.37 5.19
C ILE A 316 12.84 -20.99 6.18
N GLU A 317 13.19 -20.32 7.28
CA GLU A 317 12.22 -19.84 8.29
C GLU A 317 11.12 -18.97 7.62
N SER A 318 11.53 -18.03 6.78
CA SER A 318 10.60 -17.17 6.03
C SER A 318 9.65 -17.97 5.15
N ASN A 319 10.15 -18.97 4.44
CA ASN A 319 9.32 -19.83 3.62
C ASN A 319 8.38 -20.71 4.45
N LEU A 320 8.87 -21.30 5.55
CA LEU A 320 8.04 -22.13 6.44
C LEU A 320 6.92 -21.31 7.08
N VAL A 321 7.21 -20.08 7.54
CA VAL A 321 6.18 -19.16 8.07
C VAL A 321 5.15 -18.82 6.99
N ARG A 322 5.57 -18.65 5.74
CA ARG A 322 4.68 -18.33 4.62
C ARG A 322 3.75 -19.49 4.26
N PHE A 323 4.21 -20.74 4.36
CA PHE A 323 3.45 -21.93 4.00
C PHE A 323 2.62 -22.52 5.14
N ASN A 324 2.95 -22.22 6.41
CA ASN A 324 2.27 -22.76 7.59
C ASN A 324 1.40 -21.73 8.31
N ASP A 325 1.08 -20.61 7.68
CA ASP A 325 0.20 -19.56 8.22
C ASP A 325 -1.29 -19.86 7.89
N ASP A 326 -1.72 -21.13 8.05
CA ASP A 326 -3.12 -21.53 8.04
C ASP A 326 -3.77 -21.39 9.43
#